data_839e711e87a64410640039da4ba997f7
#
_entry.id   839e711e87a64410640039da4ba997f7
#
_cell.length_a   1.000
_cell.length_b   1.000
_cell.length_c   1.000
_cell.angle_alpha   90.00
_cell.angle_beta   90.00
_cell.angle_gamma   90.00
#
_symmetry.space_group_name_H-M   'P 1'
#
loop_
_entity.id
_entity.type
_entity.pdbx_description
1 polymer ?
#
loop_
_entity_poly.entity_id
_entity_poly.type
_entity_poly.pdbx_seq_one_letter_code
_entity_poly.pdbx_strand_id
1 'polypeptide(L)'
;MSTLIFDCDGVLADTERYGHLPAFNQTFREFGLPVQWSEEEYGQKLLIAGGKERMASLLTPEFVAAAGLPTDRDAQLAEVARWHKRKTEIYTEMVAIGTLPPRPGIRRIVRAAQEAGWKMAVASTSAEASVRAILENAAGAERAARFDLILAGDVVAHKKPAPDIYLLARERLGVPAEDVLVIEDSRNGLEAARDAGLRCVMTLNGYTEADDISEAVLVVSSLGDPGGEQTRVIANRSPAKPGEFVTLADLAACLAAGG
;
A
#
# COMPACT_ATOMS: atom_id res chain seq x y z
N MET A 1 4.57 12.59 22.27
CA MET A 1 3.29 12.79 21.53
C MET A 1 3.20 11.74 20.46
N SER A 2 2.24 10.82 20.57
CA SER A 2 2.18 9.66 19.69
C SER A 2 1.91 10.04 18.22
N THR A 3 2.50 9.28 17.32
CA THR A 3 2.48 9.56 15.87
C THR A 3 2.17 8.28 15.11
N LEU A 4 1.25 8.33 14.15
CA LEU A 4 1.01 7.27 13.18
C LEU A 4 1.56 7.67 11.82
N ILE A 5 2.36 6.79 11.22
CA ILE A 5 2.79 6.92 9.82
C ILE A 5 2.19 5.75 9.04
N PHE A 6 1.36 6.06 8.06
CA PHE A 6 0.73 5.05 7.19
C PHE A 6 1.52 4.92 5.89
N ASP A 7 1.75 3.69 5.44
CA ASP A 7 1.91 3.49 4.00
C ASP A 7 0.58 3.76 3.28
N CYS A 8 0.61 3.86 1.97
CA CYS A 8 -0.58 4.14 1.16
C CYS A 8 -1.15 2.87 0.53
N ASP A 9 -0.33 2.24 -0.32
CA ASP A 9 -0.75 1.10 -1.13
C ASP A 9 -0.82 -0.16 -0.25
N GLY A 10 -1.96 -0.84 -0.27
CA GLY A 10 -2.18 -1.99 0.61
C GLY A 10 -2.51 -1.65 2.07
N VAL A 11 -2.34 -0.39 2.51
CA VAL A 11 -2.67 0.08 3.87
C VAL A 11 -3.91 0.97 3.88
N LEU A 12 -3.89 2.12 3.18
CA LEU A 12 -5.06 3.01 3.10
C LEU A 12 -6.15 2.42 2.21
N ALA A 13 -5.75 1.79 1.11
CA ALA A 13 -6.62 1.06 0.19
C ALA A 13 -5.88 -0.17 -0.35
N ASP A 14 -6.61 -1.23 -0.68
CA ASP A 14 -6.04 -2.39 -1.40
C ASP A 14 -5.92 -2.04 -2.89
N THR A 15 -4.88 -1.29 -3.22
CA THR A 15 -4.65 -0.73 -4.55
C THR A 15 -4.28 -1.80 -5.58
N GLU A 16 -3.66 -2.92 -5.16
CA GLU A 16 -3.35 -4.01 -6.08
C GLU A 16 -4.62 -4.72 -6.55
N ARG A 17 -5.50 -5.10 -5.63
CA ARG A 17 -6.74 -5.83 -5.93
C ARG A 17 -7.79 -4.96 -6.63
N TYR A 18 -8.07 -3.76 -6.12
CA TYR A 18 -9.17 -2.91 -6.59
C TYR A 18 -8.75 -1.82 -7.56
N GLY A 19 -7.45 -1.62 -7.77
CA GLY A 19 -6.90 -0.62 -8.65
C GLY A 19 -6.06 -1.19 -9.77
N HIS A 20 -4.90 -1.74 -9.44
CA HIS A 20 -3.92 -2.16 -10.43
C HIS A 20 -4.40 -3.35 -11.27
N LEU A 21 -4.89 -4.43 -10.65
CA LEU A 21 -5.41 -5.59 -11.39
C LEU A 21 -6.56 -5.24 -12.33
N PRO A 22 -7.62 -4.52 -11.91
CA PRO A 22 -8.67 -4.06 -12.82
C PRO A 22 -8.14 -3.19 -13.97
N ALA A 23 -7.17 -2.29 -13.69
CA ALA A 23 -6.59 -1.43 -14.72
C ALA A 23 -5.78 -2.22 -15.76
N PHE A 24 -5.02 -3.26 -15.35
CA PHE A 24 -4.38 -4.19 -16.27
C PHE A 24 -5.41 -4.90 -17.15
N ASN A 25 -6.41 -5.51 -16.54
CA ASN A 25 -7.43 -6.27 -17.26
C ASN A 25 -8.27 -5.40 -18.18
N GLN A 26 -8.57 -4.15 -17.80
CA GLN A 26 -9.23 -3.21 -18.69
C GLN A 26 -8.34 -2.85 -19.88
N THR A 27 -7.05 -2.60 -19.64
CA THR A 27 -6.08 -2.35 -20.73
C THR A 27 -6.03 -3.52 -21.71
N PHE A 28 -5.94 -4.75 -21.21
CA PHE A 28 -5.90 -5.93 -22.07
C PHE A 28 -7.16 -6.01 -22.97
N ARG A 29 -8.34 -5.74 -22.41
CA ARG A 29 -9.58 -5.68 -23.20
C ARG A 29 -9.58 -4.57 -24.25
N GLU A 30 -9.14 -3.36 -23.89
CA GLU A 30 -9.10 -2.22 -24.81
C GLU A 30 -8.15 -2.45 -26.00
N PHE A 31 -7.05 -3.18 -25.78
CA PHE A 31 -6.09 -3.54 -26.82
C PHE A 31 -6.39 -4.88 -27.52
N GLY A 32 -7.49 -5.56 -27.15
CA GLY A 32 -7.86 -6.84 -27.75
C GLY A 32 -6.87 -7.97 -27.48
N LEU A 33 -6.13 -7.90 -26.35
CA LEU A 33 -5.15 -8.90 -25.98
C LEU A 33 -5.82 -10.17 -25.45
N PRO A 34 -5.37 -11.38 -25.81
CA PRO A 34 -5.99 -12.64 -25.41
C PRO A 34 -5.54 -13.05 -23.99
N VAL A 35 -5.70 -12.15 -23.01
CA VAL A 35 -5.31 -12.37 -21.63
C VAL A 35 -6.23 -11.59 -20.68
N GLN A 36 -6.50 -12.21 -19.55
CA GLN A 36 -7.12 -11.60 -18.38
C GLN A 36 -6.52 -12.26 -17.15
N TRP A 37 -5.95 -11.48 -16.24
CA TRP A 37 -5.40 -12.02 -15.00
C TRP A 37 -6.48 -12.19 -13.93
N SER A 38 -6.52 -13.36 -13.32
CA SER A 38 -7.21 -13.60 -12.04
C SER A 38 -6.41 -12.97 -10.89
N GLU A 39 -6.98 -12.93 -9.68
CA GLU A 39 -6.25 -12.48 -8.48
C GLU A 39 -5.03 -13.37 -8.21
N GLU A 40 -5.16 -14.70 -8.39
CA GLU A 40 -4.07 -15.65 -8.19
C GLU A 40 -2.94 -15.44 -9.20
N GLU A 41 -3.27 -15.36 -10.49
CA GLU A 41 -2.28 -15.09 -11.55
C GLU A 41 -1.59 -13.75 -11.36
N TYR A 42 -2.35 -12.73 -10.95
CA TYR A 42 -1.78 -11.42 -10.66
C TYR A 42 -0.84 -11.46 -9.45
N GLY A 43 -1.17 -12.23 -8.42
CA GLY A 43 -0.28 -12.49 -7.29
C GLY A 43 1.08 -13.03 -7.73
N GLN A 44 1.11 -13.98 -8.69
CA GLN A 44 2.38 -14.44 -9.27
C GLN A 44 3.10 -13.34 -10.07
N LYS A 45 2.35 -12.46 -10.74
CA LYS A 45 2.94 -11.32 -11.47
C LYS A 45 3.54 -10.26 -10.55
N LEU A 46 3.08 -10.15 -9.31
CA LEU A 46 3.64 -9.23 -8.31
C LEU A 46 5.09 -9.54 -7.94
N LEU A 47 5.55 -10.78 -8.15
CA LEU A 47 6.96 -11.16 -8.01
C LEU A 47 7.87 -10.47 -9.05
N ILE A 48 7.30 -9.94 -10.14
CA ILE A 48 8.00 -9.14 -11.13
C ILE A 48 7.88 -7.67 -10.74
N ALA A 49 8.99 -7.04 -10.40
CA ALA A 49 9.02 -5.62 -10.06
C ALA A 49 8.70 -4.76 -11.30
N GLY A 50 7.74 -3.83 -11.15
CA GLY A 50 7.35 -2.89 -12.19
C GLY A 50 6.20 -3.37 -13.10
N GLY A 51 5.23 -2.47 -13.31
CA GLY A 51 4.03 -2.78 -14.11
C GLY A 51 4.33 -3.00 -15.60
N LYS A 52 5.36 -2.32 -16.12
CA LYS A 52 5.83 -2.48 -17.50
C LYS A 52 6.48 -3.85 -17.69
N GLU A 53 7.29 -4.28 -16.73
CA GLU A 53 7.98 -5.57 -16.72
C GLU A 53 6.97 -6.72 -16.57
N ARG A 54 5.94 -6.55 -15.74
CA ARG A 54 4.80 -7.49 -15.65
C ARG A 54 4.11 -7.67 -17.00
N MET A 55 3.82 -6.59 -17.72
CA MET A 55 3.25 -6.67 -19.07
C MET A 55 4.23 -7.32 -20.07
N ALA A 56 5.52 -6.99 -20.02
CA ALA A 56 6.53 -7.58 -20.88
C ALA A 56 6.67 -9.10 -20.68
N SER A 57 6.35 -9.63 -19.48
CA SER A 57 6.34 -11.07 -19.20
C SER A 57 5.28 -11.84 -20.00
N LEU A 58 4.34 -11.16 -20.65
CA LEU A 58 3.38 -11.77 -21.57
C LEU A 58 3.97 -12.12 -22.94
N LEU A 59 5.10 -11.53 -23.32
CA LEU A 59 5.69 -11.64 -24.67
C LEU A 59 6.34 -13.02 -24.92
N THR A 60 5.59 -14.09 -24.70
CA THR A 60 5.98 -15.44 -25.17
C THR A 60 5.69 -15.59 -26.66
N PRO A 61 6.39 -16.50 -27.39
CA PRO A 61 6.10 -16.75 -28.81
C PRO A 61 4.62 -17.03 -29.09
N GLU A 62 3.97 -17.81 -28.21
CA GLU A 62 2.55 -18.19 -28.31
C GLU A 62 1.64 -16.97 -28.16
N PHE A 63 1.90 -16.13 -27.17
CA PHE A 63 1.13 -14.91 -26.93
C PHE A 63 1.32 -13.90 -28.08
N VAL A 64 2.54 -13.72 -28.56
CA VAL A 64 2.85 -12.81 -29.69
C VAL A 64 2.07 -13.23 -30.93
N ALA A 65 2.04 -14.54 -31.24
CA ALA A 65 1.29 -15.06 -32.36
C ALA A 65 -0.24 -14.89 -32.15
N ALA A 66 -0.76 -15.23 -30.99
CA ALA A 66 -2.20 -15.15 -30.67
C ALA A 66 -2.72 -13.71 -30.66
N ALA A 67 -1.90 -12.76 -30.21
CA ALA A 67 -2.23 -11.34 -30.15
C ALA A 67 -1.93 -10.60 -31.47
N GLY A 68 -1.37 -11.27 -32.49
CA GLY A 68 -1.00 -10.66 -33.78
C GLY A 68 0.06 -9.54 -33.64
N LEU A 69 0.97 -9.69 -32.69
CA LEU A 69 2.00 -8.68 -32.40
C LEU A 69 3.18 -8.81 -33.40
N PRO A 70 3.96 -7.71 -33.57
CA PRO A 70 5.20 -7.78 -34.36
C PRO A 70 6.16 -8.84 -33.82
N THR A 71 6.97 -9.42 -34.72
CA THR A 71 8.03 -10.37 -34.34
C THR A 71 9.30 -9.66 -33.86
N ASP A 72 9.46 -8.39 -34.23
CA ASP A 72 10.58 -7.55 -33.79
C ASP A 72 10.48 -7.18 -32.33
N ARG A 73 11.58 -7.34 -31.59
CA ARG A 73 11.59 -7.14 -30.12
C ARG A 73 11.37 -5.69 -29.73
N ASP A 74 11.94 -4.74 -30.44
CA ASP A 74 11.79 -3.32 -30.11
C ASP A 74 10.36 -2.85 -30.38
N ALA A 75 9.74 -3.32 -31.45
CA ALA A 75 8.33 -3.09 -31.74
C ALA A 75 7.42 -3.70 -30.66
N GLN A 76 7.71 -4.90 -30.16
CA GLN A 76 6.98 -5.50 -29.01
C GLN A 76 7.09 -4.65 -27.74
N LEU A 77 8.29 -4.16 -27.44
CA LEU A 77 8.50 -3.30 -26.25
C LEU A 77 7.82 -1.93 -26.40
N ALA A 78 7.71 -1.41 -27.63
CA ALA A 78 6.93 -0.20 -27.90
C ALA A 78 5.42 -0.44 -27.62
N GLU A 79 4.87 -1.60 -28.00
CA GLU A 79 3.50 -1.97 -27.64
C GLU A 79 3.30 -2.07 -26.13
N VAL A 80 4.21 -2.73 -25.41
CA VAL A 80 4.18 -2.80 -23.94
C VAL A 80 4.19 -1.39 -23.31
N ALA A 81 4.97 -0.46 -23.85
CA ALA A 81 4.99 0.92 -23.37
C ALA A 81 3.64 1.62 -23.58
N ARG A 82 2.96 1.39 -24.72
CA ARG A 82 1.61 1.90 -24.99
C ARG A 82 0.58 1.32 -24.01
N TRP A 83 0.60 0.01 -23.78
CA TRP A 83 -0.29 -0.65 -22.83
C TRP A 83 -0.07 -0.12 -21.40
N HIS A 84 1.19 -0.02 -20.98
CA HIS A 84 1.51 0.48 -19.65
C HIS A 84 1.07 1.94 -19.43
N LYS A 85 1.25 2.79 -20.46
CA LYS A 85 0.73 4.17 -20.41
C LYS A 85 -0.78 4.18 -20.19
N ARG A 86 -1.53 3.41 -21.02
CA ARG A 86 -3.00 3.35 -20.91
C ARG A 86 -3.45 2.78 -19.56
N LYS A 87 -2.79 1.73 -19.07
CA LYS A 87 -3.03 1.17 -17.73
C LYS A 87 -2.87 2.22 -16.64
N THR A 88 -1.84 3.05 -16.75
CA THR A 88 -1.59 4.12 -15.78
C THR A 88 -2.68 5.19 -15.81
N GLU A 89 -3.16 5.57 -17.00
CA GLU A 89 -4.28 6.47 -17.17
C GLU A 89 -5.54 5.92 -16.50
N ILE A 90 -5.92 4.66 -16.80
CA ILE A 90 -7.07 3.99 -16.20
C ILE A 90 -6.96 3.96 -14.67
N TYR A 91 -5.81 3.54 -14.15
CA TYR A 91 -5.58 3.52 -12.71
C TYR A 91 -5.74 4.90 -12.07
N THR A 92 -5.17 5.94 -12.69
CA THR A 92 -5.28 7.32 -12.21
C THR A 92 -6.74 7.80 -12.24
N GLU A 93 -7.50 7.48 -13.29
CA GLU A 93 -8.93 7.77 -13.36
C GLU A 93 -9.71 7.08 -12.23
N MET A 94 -9.44 5.79 -11.97
CA MET A 94 -10.07 5.02 -10.88
C MET A 94 -9.79 5.64 -9.50
N VAL A 95 -8.53 6.05 -9.27
CA VAL A 95 -8.15 6.73 -8.03
C VAL A 95 -8.87 8.08 -7.91
N ALA A 96 -8.87 8.89 -8.98
CA ALA A 96 -9.46 10.23 -8.99
C ALA A 96 -10.98 10.23 -8.72
N ILE A 97 -11.70 9.24 -9.22
CA ILE A 97 -13.15 9.10 -8.97
C ILE A 97 -13.48 8.34 -7.67
N GLY A 98 -12.48 7.95 -6.89
CA GLY A 98 -12.64 7.33 -5.58
C GLY A 98 -13.24 5.93 -5.59
N THR A 99 -12.97 5.12 -6.62
CA THR A 99 -13.50 3.75 -6.72
C THR A 99 -12.78 2.73 -5.87
N LEU A 100 -11.60 3.07 -5.34
CA LEU A 100 -10.83 2.18 -4.48
C LEU A 100 -11.39 2.22 -3.06
N PRO A 101 -11.95 1.10 -2.53
CA PRO A 101 -12.48 1.10 -1.18
C PRO A 101 -11.36 1.28 -0.16
N PRO A 102 -11.58 2.06 0.90
CA PRO A 102 -10.63 2.13 2.01
C PRO A 102 -10.53 0.77 2.69
N ARG A 103 -9.34 0.43 3.20
CA ARG A 103 -9.20 -0.78 4.00
C ARG A 103 -9.97 -0.66 5.32
N PRO A 104 -10.52 -1.79 5.81
CA PRO A 104 -11.29 -1.80 7.06
C PRO A 104 -10.52 -1.21 8.23
N GLY A 105 -11.17 -0.34 9.01
CA GLY A 105 -10.63 0.31 10.19
C GLY A 105 -9.85 1.61 9.94
N ILE A 106 -9.40 1.89 8.72
CA ILE A 106 -8.59 3.11 8.43
C ILE A 106 -9.34 4.37 8.81
N ARG A 107 -10.58 4.55 8.32
CA ARG A 107 -11.39 5.75 8.62
C ARG A 107 -11.62 5.93 10.12
N ARG A 108 -11.85 4.84 10.82
CA ARG A 108 -12.09 4.83 12.26
C ARG A 108 -10.84 5.20 13.07
N ILE A 109 -9.67 4.60 12.71
CA ILE A 109 -8.39 4.89 13.38
C ILE A 109 -7.96 6.32 13.11
N VAL A 110 -8.04 6.81 11.87
CA VAL A 110 -7.71 8.21 11.54
C VAL A 110 -8.56 9.17 12.38
N ARG A 111 -9.87 8.94 12.48
CA ARG A 111 -10.75 9.75 13.33
C ARG A 111 -10.29 9.72 14.79
N ALA A 112 -10.11 8.53 15.36
CA ALA A 112 -9.75 8.37 16.77
C ALA A 112 -8.38 9.01 17.09
N ALA A 113 -7.40 8.87 16.19
CA ALA A 113 -6.07 9.46 16.35
C ALA A 113 -6.13 11.00 16.33
N GLN A 114 -6.93 11.59 15.42
CA GLN A 114 -7.13 13.05 15.39
C GLN A 114 -7.84 13.58 16.64
N GLU A 115 -8.88 12.89 17.11
CA GLU A 115 -9.61 13.25 18.33
C GLU A 115 -8.70 13.15 19.57
N ALA A 116 -7.75 12.23 19.57
CA ALA A 116 -6.75 12.06 20.64
C ALA A 116 -5.51 12.98 20.48
N GLY A 117 -5.44 13.79 19.45
CA GLY A 117 -4.33 14.71 19.20
C GLY A 117 -3.03 14.04 18.77
N TRP A 118 -3.08 12.84 18.16
CA TRP A 118 -1.91 12.20 17.59
C TRP A 118 -1.51 12.89 16.30
N LYS A 119 -0.21 12.96 16.04
CA LYS A 119 0.30 13.34 14.70
C LYS A 119 0.06 12.22 13.71
N MET A 120 -0.20 12.58 12.47
CA MET A 120 -0.39 11.61 11.39
C MET A 120 0.33 12.01 10.13
N ALA A 121 0.95 11.01 9.50
CA ALA A 121 1.61 11.17 8.21
C ALA A 121 1.31 10.02 7.26
N VAL A 122 1.54 10.26 5.97
CA VAL A 122 1.65 9.22 4.95
C VAL A 122 3.07 9.19 4.42
N ALA A 123 3.63 7.99 4.23
CA ALA A 123 4.95 7.76 3.68
C ALA A 123 4.90 6.67 2.59
N SER A 124 4.80 7.07 1.33
CA SER A 124 4.61 6.21 0.16
C SER A 124 5.57 6.54 -0.97
N THR A 125 5.94 5.55 -1.77
CA THR A 125 6.73 5.75 -3.01
C THR A 125 5.86 5.99 -4.24
N SER A 126 4.54 5.97 -4.09
CA SER A 126 3.57 6.25 -5.15
C SER A 126 3.44 7.74 -5.45
N ALA A 127 2.99 8.09 -6.66
CA ALA A 127 2.84 9.48 -7.09
C ALA A 127 1.96 10.29 -6.12
N GLU A 128 2.37 11.52 -5.79
CA GLU A 128 1.72 12.36 -4.78
C GLU A 128 0.23 12.56 -5.06
N ALA A 129 -0.15 12.80 -6.31
CA ALA A 129 -1.55 12.99 -6.68
C ALA A 129 -2.40 11.75 -6.36
N SER A 130 -1.87 10.54 -6.60
CA SER A 130 -2.55 9.28 -6.25
C SER A 130 -2.66 9.10 -4.75
N VAL A 131 -1.59 9.36 -4.00
CA VAL A 131 -1.58 9.24 -2.54
C VAL A 131 -2.60 10.19 -1.90
N ARG A 132 -2.68 11.43 -2.36
CA ARG A 132 -3.68 12.40 -1.87
C ARG A 132 -5.10 11.96 -2.15
N ALA A 133 -5.40 11.52 -3.36
CA ALA A 133 -6.75 11.06 -3.73
C ALA A 133 -7.16 9.79 -2.96
N ILE A 134 -6.24 8.83 -2.77
CA ILE A 134 -6.48 7.63 -1.94
C ILE A 134 -6.73 8.03 -0.48
N LEU A 135 -5.92 8.92 0.09
CA LEU A 135 -6.10 9.40 1.45
C LEU A 135 -7.43 10.13 1.64
N GLU A 136 -7.81 11.00 0.71
CA GLU A 136 -9.10 11.69 0.74
C GLU A 136 -10.28 10.73 0.68
N ASN A 137 -10.19 9.70 -0.16
CA ASN A 137 -11.22 8.67 -0.24
C ASN A 137 -11.28 7.82 1.05
N ALA A 138 -10.11 7.44 1.60
CA ALA A 138 -10.02 6.60 2.79
C ALA A 138 -10.46 7.33 4.07
N ALA A 139 -9.98 8.54 4.30
CA ALA A 139 -10.21 9.29 5.53
C ALA A 139 -11.38 10.28 5.45
N GLY A 140 -11.76 10.70 4.25
CA GLY A 140 -12.60 11.86 3.96
C GLY A 140 -11.77 13.13 3.82
N ALA A 141 -12.14 14.04 2.88
CA ALA A 141 -11.36 15.22 2.52
C ALA A 141 -11.00 16.11 3.73
N GLU A 142 -11.96 16.37 4.63
CA GLU A 142 -11.71 17.16 5.84
C GLU A 142 -10.62 16.56 6.73
N ARG A 143 -10.65 15.24 6.94
CA ARG A 143 -9.65 14.55 7.76
C ARG A 143 -8.31 14.40 7.05
N ALA A 144 -8.32 14.15 5.75
CA ALA A 144 -7.12 14.10 4.94
C ALA A 144 -6.33 15.43 5.00
N ALA A 145 -7.03 16.57 4.95
CA ALA A 145 -6.44 17.89 5.07
C ALA A 145 -5.77 18.18 6.44
N ARG A 146 -6.05 17.36 7.45
CA ARG A 146 -5.49 17.49 8.82
C ARG A 146 -4.31 16.52 9.07
N PHE A 147 -3.79 15.85 8.05
CA PHE A 147 -2.53 15.13 8.18
C PHE A 147 -1.38 16.12 8.28
N ASP A 148 -0.48 15.88 9.23
CA ASP A 148 0.67 16.75 9.51
C ASP A 148 1.72 16.70 8.40
N LEU A 149 1.81 15.56 7.68
CA LEU A 149 2.80 15.35 6.64
C LEU A 149 2.34 14.32 5.61
N ILE A 150 2.60 14.58 4.34
CA ILE A 150 2.49 13.60 3.25
C ILE A 150 3.83 13.57 2.52
N LEU A 151 4.51 12.42 2.58
CA LEU A 151 5.68 12.12 1.77
C LEU A 151 5.26 11.13 0.69
N ALA A 152 5.44 11.52 -0.58
CA ALA A 152 4.99 10.72 -1.70
C ALA A 152 5.91 10.90 -2.92
N GLY A 153 6.04 9.89 -3.75
CA GLY A 153 6.87 9.92 -4.96
C GLY A 153 8.37 9.83 -4.69
N ASP A 154 9.15 10.57 -5.45
CA ASP A 154 10.62 10.52 -5.43
C ASP A 154 11.19 11.56 -4.45
N VAL A 155 10.75 11.54 -3.19
CA VAL A 155 11.18 12.50 -2.15
C VAL A 155 12.45 12.07 -1.40
N VAL A 156 12.92 10.83 -1.63
CA VAL A 156 14.13 10.25 -1.03
C VAL A 156 14.99 9.58 -2.09
N ALA A 157 16.31 9.46 -1.81
CA ALA A 157 17.25 8.85 -2.73
C ALA A 157 17.05 7.34 -2.86
N HIS A 158 16.77 6.66 -1.74
CA HIS A 158 16.58 5.23 -1.72
C HIS A 158 15.15 4.90 -1.24
N LYS A 159 14.43 4.15 -2.08
CA LYS A 159 13.07 3.70 -1.78
C LYS A 159 13.10 2.51 -0.83
N LYS A 160 11.95 2.19 -0.19
CA LYS A 160 11.77 0.97 0.60
C LYS A 160 12.31 -0.23 -0.19
N PRO A 161 13.12 -1.13 0.43
CA PRO A 161 13.28 -1.33 1.86
C PRO A 161 14.26 -0.39 2.58
N ALA A 162 14.89 0.60 1.91
CA ALA A 162 15.72 1.58 2.61
C ALA A 162 14.87 2.43 3.57
N PRO A 163 15.42 2.84 4.74
CA PRO A 163 14.69 3.55 5.79
C PRO A 163 14.42 5.02 5.48
N ASP A 164 14.97 5.56 4.39
CA ASP A 164 15.09 6.98 4.08
C ASP A 164 13.77 7.74 4.26
N ILE A 165 12.64 7.18 3.78
CA ILE A 165 11.35 7.87 3.83
C ILE A 165 10.81 7.99 5.26
N TYR A 166 11.05 6.99 6.10
CA TYR A 166 10.62 7.01 7.50
C TYR A 166 11.52 7.89 8.36
N LEU A 167 12.83 7.91 8.09
CA LEU A 167 13.77 8.85 8.72
C LEU A 167 13.40 10.29 8.36
N LEU A 168 13.11 10.58 7.10
CA LEU A 168 12.65 11.89 6.63
C LEU A 168 11.31 12.30 7.29
N ALA A 169 10.37 11.35 7.41
CA ALA A 169 9.08 11.61 8.07
C ALA A 169 9.29 12.03 9.54
N ARG A 170 10.11 11.31 10.29
CA ARG A 170 10.45 11.65 11.68
C ARG A 170 11.10 13.03 11.80
N GLU A 171 12.09 13.31 10.95
CA GLU A 171 12.77 14.61 10.92
C GLU A 171 11.78 15.75 10.69
N ARG A 172 10.93 15.63 9.65
CA ARG A 172 9.94 16.66 9.30
C ARG A 172 8.87 16.88 10.37
N LEU A 173 8.47 15.81 11.04
CA LEU A 173 7.49 15.87 12.14
C LEU A 173 8.12 16.33 13.46
N GLY A 174 9.43 16.26 13.59
CA GLY A 174 10.14 16.61 14.82
C GLY A 174 9.77 15.68 15.98
N VAL A 175 9.69 14.37 15.72
CA VAL A 175 9.26 13.36 16.72
C VAL A 175 10.36 12.31 16.98
N PRO A 176 10.53 11.85 18.25
CA PRO A 176 11.45 10.78 18.56
C PRO A 176 10.90 9.41 18.10
N ALA A 177 11.79 8.43 17.90
CA ALA A 177 11.42 7.12 17.35
C ALA A 177 10.41 6.35 18.22
N GLU A 178 10.55 6.46 19.54
CA GLU A 178 9.70 5.81 20.51
C GLU A 178 8.23 6.28 20.47
N ASP A 179 7.97 7.45 19.93
CA ASP A 179 6.64 8.02 19.76
C ASP A 179 5.99 7.67 18.41
N VAL A 180 6.69 6.94 17.53
CA VAL A 180 6.22 6.65 16.17
C VAL A 180 5.84 5.20 16.00
N LEU A 181 4.63 4.96 15.46
CA LEU A 181 4.15 3.67 15.01
C LEU A 181 3.87 3.74 13.50
N VAL A 182 4.46 2.81 12.76
CA VAL A 182 4.22 2.65 11.32
C VAL A 182 3.11 1.63 11.11
N ILE A 183 2.23 1.85 10.12
CA ILE A 183 1.27 0.87 9.63
C ILE A 183 1.63 0.54 8.19
N GLU A 184 1.91 -0.72 7.94
CA GLU A 184 2.43 -1.27 6.68
C GLU A 184 1.71 -2.54 6.27
N ASP A 185 1.93 -2.98 5.02
CA ASP A 185 1.38 -4.24 4.50
C ASP A 185 2.45 -5.16 3.88
N SER A 186 3.64 -4.65 3.58
CA SER A 186 4.68 -5.33 2.80
C SER A 186 5.98 -5.57 3.58
N ARG A 187 6.74 -6.61 3.18
CA ARG A 187 8.07 -6.88 3.72
C ARG A 187 9.01 -5.69 3.55
N ASN A 188 9.03 -5.07 2.37
CA ASN A 188 9.88 -3.92 2.10
C ASN A 188 9.59 -2.74 3.03
N GLY A 189 8.32 -2.51 3.33
CA GLY A 189 7.91 -1.45 4.25
C GLY A 189 8.27 -1.78 5.70
N LEU A 190 8.10 -3.03 6.13
CA LEU A 190 8.53 -3.49 7.46
C LEU A 190 10.03 -3.32 7.66
N GLU A 191 10.85 -3.73 6.69
CA GLU A 191 12.31 -3.56 6.73
C GLU A 191 12.69 -2.08 6.83
N ALA A 192 12.08 -1.24 6.02
CA ALA A 192 12.30 0.20 6.07
C ALA A 192 11.95 0.82 7.43
N ALA A 193 10.83 0.40 8.05
CA ALA A 193 10.43 0.86 9.38
C ALA A 193 11.41 0.37 10.47
N ARG A 194 11.77 -0.92 10.44
CA ARG A 194 12.77 -1.53 11.35
C ARG A 194 14.11 -0.78 11.28
N ASP A 195 14.63 -0.58 10.07
CA ASP A 195 15.93 0.04 9.84
C ASP A 195 15.93 1.54 10.16
N ALA A 196 14.75 2.19 10.17
CA ALA A 196 14.53 3.52 10.75
C ALA A 196 14.42 3.52 12.29
N GLY A 197 14.48 2.34 12.95
CA GLY A 197 14.30 2.18 14.40
C GLY A 197 12.85 2.39 14.86
N LEU A 198 11.86 2.12 14.00
CA LEU A 198 10.45 2.32 14.28
C LEU A 198 9.70 1.00 14.52
N ARG A 199 8.70 1.03 15.39
CA ARG A 199 7.77 -0.08 15.55
C ARG A 199 6.79 -0.10 14.39
N CYS A 200 6.44 -1.32 13.96
CA CYS A 200 5.56 -1.53 12.82
C CYS A 200 4.40 -2.47 13.16
N VAL A 201 3.20 -2.07 12.81
CA VAL A 201 2.00 -2.91 12.75
C VAL A 201 1.77 -3.28 11.28
N MET A 202 1.66 -4.57 11.02
CA MET A 202 1.39 -5.09 9.68
C MET A 202 -0.10 -5.36 9.50
N THR A 203 -0.66 -4.87 8.39
CA THR A 203 -2.02 -5.19 7.94
C THR A 203 -1.93 -5.98 6.64
N LEU A 204 -1.83 -7.30 6.75
CA LEU A 204 -1.64 -8.17 5.59
C LEU A 204 -2.83 -8.13 4.62
N ASN A 205 -2.54 -8.41 3.37
CA ASN A 205 -3.54 -8.63 2.33
C ASN A 205 -3.25 -9.95 1.61
N GLY A 206 -4.12 -10.36 0.68
CA GLY A 206 -3.99 -11.65 -0.01
C GLY A 206 -2.68 -11.81 -0.83
N TYR A 207 -1.90 -10.76 -1.01
CA TYR A 207 -0.64 -10.80 -1.74
C TYR A 207 0.61 -10.78 -0.84
N THR A 208 0.46 -10.44 0.45
CA THR A 208 1.58 -10.28 1.40
C THR A 208 1.55 -11.30 2.56
N GLU A 209 0.60 -12.24 2.56
CA GLU A 209 0.47 -13.25 3.62
C GLU A 209 1.67 -14.20 3.75
N ALA A 210 2.47 -14.36 2.69
CA ALA A 210 3.65 -15.24 2.68
C ALA A 210 4.96 -14.53 3.09
N ASP A 211 4.93 -13.22 3.33
CA ASP A 211 6.11 -12.46 3.70
C ASP A 211 6.64 -12.83 5.10
N ASP A 212 7.95 -12.76 5.28
CA ASP A 212 8.54 -12.83 6.61
C ASP A 212 8.30 -11.51 7.35
N ILE A 213 7.49 -11.57 8.39
CA ILE A 213 7.00 -10.44 9.17
C ILE A 213 7.35 -10.57 10.66
N SER A 214 8.41 -11.34 10.96
CA SER A 214 8.81 -11.70 12.34
C SER A 214 9.19 -10.49 13.20
N GLU A 215 9.59 -9.37 12.61
CA GLU A 215 9.98 -8.14 13.34
C GLU A 215 8.80 -7.22 13.67
N ALA A 216 7.61 -7.44 13.11
CA ALA A 216 6.43 -6.62 13.38
C ALA A 216 5.93 -6.82 14.83
N VAL A 217 5.54 -5.73 15.49
CA VAL A 217 5.03 -5.80 16.89
C VAL A 217 3.60 -6.36 16.94
N LEU A 218 2.83 -6.16 15.89
CA LEU A 218 1.47 -6.70 15.73
C LEU A 218 1.22 -6.98 14.24
N VAL A 219 0.61 -8.12 13.94
CA VAL A 219 0.23 -8.53 12.60
C VAL A 219 -1.24 -8.89 12.58
N VAL A 220 -2.00 -8.24 11.71
CA VAL A 220 -3.46 -8.42 11.59
C VAL A 220 -3.87 -8.51 10.12
N SER A 221 -5.03 -9.11 9.85
CA SER A 221 -5.60 -9.14 8.49
C SER A 221 -6.04 -7.75 8.01
N SER A 222 -6.59 -6.95 8.91
CA SER A 222 -6.97 -5.54 8.73
C SER A 222 -7.16 -4.90 10.09
N LEU A 223 -7.36 -3.58 10.16
CA LEU A 223 -7.70 -2.91 11.42
C LEU A 223 -9.15 -3.15 11.87
N GLY A 224 -9.98 -3.71 10.98
CA GLY A 224 -11.37 -4.10 11.26
C GLY A 224 -12.31 -2.95 11.56
N ASP A 225 -13.62 -3.20 11.40
CA ASP A 225 -14.67 -2.23 11.72
C ASP A 225 -15.83 -2.88 12.49
N PRO A 226 -16.44 -2.17 13.45
CA PRO A 226 -17.65 -2.63 14.13
C PRO A 226 -18.78 -2.91 13.13
N GLY A 227 -19.30 -4.12 13.13
CA GLY A 227 -20.36 -4.54 12.21
C GLY A 227 -19.92 -4.71 10.75
N GLY A 228 -18.63 -4.62 10.47
CA GLY A 228 -18.01 -4.86 9.17
C GLY A 228 -17.03 -6.03 9.21
N GLU A 229 -15.93 -5.90 8.45
CA GLU A 229 -14.86 -6.89 8.48
C GLU A 229 -14.18 -6.91 9.85
N GLN A 230 -14.09 -8.09 10.45
CA GLN A 230 -13.42 -8.27 11.74
C GLN A 230 -11.91 -8.49 11.55
N THR A 231 -11.13 -7.94 12.48
CA THR A 231 -9.69 -8.20 12.58
C THR A 231 -9.43 -9.66 12.95
N ARG A 232 -8.52 -10.29 12.22
CA ARG A 232 -7.89 -11.55 12.63
C ARG A 232 -6.46 -11.25 13.05
N VAL A 233 -6.12 -11.51 14.32
CA VAL A 233 -4.74 -11.40 14.81
C VAL A 233 -3.94 -12.60 14.32
N ILE A 234 -2.87 -12.35 13.57
CA ILE A 234 -1.99 -13.36 12.99
C ILE A 234 -0.77 -13.57 13.89
N ALA A 235 -0.18 -12.47 14.36
CA ALA A 235 0.88 -12.51 15.36
C ALA A 235 0.81 -11.26 16.25
N ASN A 236 1.18 -11.41 17.52
CA ASN A 236 1.22 -10.29 18.47
C ASN A 236 2.43 -10.43 19.40
N ARG A 237 3.32 -9.45 19.33
CA ARG A 237 4.55 -9.34 20.15
C ARG A 237 4.50 -8.08 21.03
N SER A 238 3.31 -7.50 21.17
CA SER A 238 3.05 -6.28 21.95
C SER A 238 2.07 -6.55 23.10
N PRO A 239 1.90 -5.62 24.05
CA PRO A 239 0.85 -5.67 25.07
C PRO A 239 -0.57 -5.46 24.52
N ALA A 240 -0.75 -5.11 23.26
CA ALA A 240 -2.06 -4.90 22.64
C ALA A 240 -2.95 -6.14 22.75
N LYS A 241 -4.25 -5.94 22.85
CA LYS A 241 -5.26 -7.02 22.92
C LYS A 241 -6.42 -6.73 21.97
N PRO A 242 -6.19 -6.73 20.66
CA PRO A 242 -7.24 -6.48 19.69
C PRO A 242 -8.39 -7.49 19.86
N GLY A 243 -9.63 -6.98 19.85
CA GLY A 243 -10.84 -7.78 19.77
C GLY A 243 -11.27 -7.99 18.33
N GLU A 244 -12.56 -7.73 18.02
CA GLU A 244 -13.10 -7.78 16.67
C GLU A 244 -12.49 -6.73 15.73
N PHE A 245 -11.89 -5.70 16.28
CA PHE A 245 -11.18 -4.65 15.56
C PHE A 245 -10.04 -4.06 16.41
N VAL A 246 -9.01 -3.53 15.76
CA VAL A 246 -7.90 -2.83 16.42
C VAL A 246 -8.37 -1.46 16.85
N THR A 247 -8.17 -1.11 18.11
CA THR A 247 -8.50 0.21 18.68
C THR A 247 -7.27 1.13 18.70
N LEU A 248 -7.48 2.44 18.95
CA LEU A 248 -6.35 3.35 19.18
C LEU A 248 -5.57 2.98 20.45
N ALA A 249 -6.25 2.41 21.47
CA ALA A 249 -5.59 1.91 22.68
C ALA A 249 -4.66 0.72 22.38
N ASP A 250 -5.05 -0.16 21.44
CA ASP A 250 -4.16 -1.25 20.99
C ASP A 250 -2.92 -0.70 20.27
N LEU A 251 -3.09 0.30 19.41
CA LEU A 251 -1.96 0.96 18.75
C LEU A 251 -1.04 1.68 19.75
N ALA A 252 -1.61 2.32 20.78
CA ALA A 252 -0.82 2.89 21.87
C ALA A 252 -0.06 1.82 22.65
N ALA A 253 -0.66 0.65 22.89
CA ALA A 253 0.02 -0.48 23.52
C ALA A 253 1.16 -1.04 22.63
N CYS A 254 1.02 -1.00 21.30
CA CYS A 254 2.10 -1.35 20.37
C CYS A 254 3.30 -0.39 20.51
N LEU A 255 3.09 0.89 20.77
CA LEU A 255 4.16 1.85 21.07
C LEU A 255 4.89 1.56 22.39
N ALA A 256 4.20 0.96 23.36
CA ALA A 256 4.78 0.59 24.66
C ALA A 256 5.50 -0.75 24.63
N ALA A 257 5.48 -1.51 23.53
CA ALA A 257 6.23 -2.74 23.39
C ALA A 257 7.72 -2.47 23.60
N GLY A 258 8.37 -3.19 24.52
CA GLY A 258 9.81 -3.06 24.76
C GLY A 258 10.58 -3.37 23.47
N GLY A 259 11.62 -2.57 23.18
CA GLY A 259 12.58 -2.87 22.13
C GLY A 259 13.49 -4.03 22.51
#